data_07958ac11c2a4ac7d01a69b8f6eba9e9
#
_entry.id   07958ac11c2a4ac7d01a69b8f6eba9e9
#
_cell.length_a   1.000
_cell.length_b   1.000
_cell.length_c   1.000
_cell.angle_alpha   90.00
_cell.angle_beta   90.00
_cell.angle_gamma   90.00
#
_symmetry.space_group_name_H-M   'P 1'
#
loop_
_entity.id
_entity.type
_entity.pdbx_description
1 polymer ?
#
loop_
_entity_poly.entity_id
_entity_poly.type
_entity_poly.pdbx_seq_one_letter_code
_entity_poly.pdbx_strand_id
1 'polypeptide(L)'
;HAKKPDKFDSGEHIADYFSGLLLLHNDEYKESYKYLKKLDGLEATHRNYSSKYLFSLINLRKFNEAFAYSRKLEKTQLSIFESDLIIGIYYLKNERFELAQKYFLKLRDRESQFIFNNFVSSSLLNWASFKTLDFNSAKKKIYEIDSKFKNLRNIQNVFLHCFYKSKKTEMLFKNLVSNEQIDFSRYNYFYANYLKNNGQFEKAKKVLNSSIESYPRNLLLNQFKLDLENDKYKNNFNCQNLSHVVAEILYITANALSSQYIYKSSNFYLNLSKYLNKDFYAFDALLAENFYTIENFKEARRIYNQI
;
A
#
# COMPACT_ATOMS: atom_id res chain seq x y z
N HIS A 1 41.32 28.76 -3.25
CA HIS A 1 40.06 28.67 -3.96
C HIS A 1 38.93 28.70 -2.93
N ALA A 2 38.23 29.84 -2.81
CA ALA A 2 37.01 29.93 -2.02
C ALA A 2 35.97 28.98 -2.64
N LYS A 3 35.48 28.01 -1.86
CA LYS A 3 34.34 27.14 -2.24
C LYS A 3 33.19 28.08 -2.59
N LYS A 4 32.59 27.96 -3.80
CA LYS A 4 31.31 28.64 -4.08
C LYS A 4 30.35 28.25 -2.96
N PRO A 5 29.67 29.23 -2.32
CA PRO A 5 28.67 28.89 -1.31
C PRO A 5 27.62 27.94 -1.93
N ASP A 6 27.27 26.91 -1.21
CA ASP A 6 26.23 26.01 -1.64
C ASP A 6 24.92 26.80 -1.77
N LYS A 7 24.10 26.52 -2.79
CA LYS A 7 22.84 27.23 -3.04
C LYS A 7 21.93 27.27 -1.81
N PHE A 8 22.12 26.36 -0.86
CA PHE A 8 21.28 26.15 0.31
C PHE A 8 21.95 26.53 1.65
N ASP A 9 23.08 27.24 1.64
CA ASP A 9 23.82 27.67 2.86
C ASP A 9 23.22 28.90 3.55
N SER A 10 22.08 29.43 3.05
CA SER A 10 21.44 30.57 3.70
C SER A 10 20.66 30.19 4.95
N GLY A 11 20.60 31.03 5.97
CA GLY A 11 19.78 30.80 7.16
C GLY A 11 18.31 30.61 6.86
N GLU A 12 17.79 31.20 5.78
CA GLU A 12 16.40 30.99 5.32
C GLU A 12 16.17 29.54 4.83
N HIS A 13 17.06 28.98 4.02
CA HIS A 13 16.96 27.62 3.55
C HIS A 13 17.05 26.59 4.70
N ILE A 14 17.91 26.84 5.67
CA ILE A 14 18.04 26.04 6.88
C ILE A 14 16.73 26.10 7.68
N ALA A 15 16.18 27.31 7.88
CA ALA A 15 14.89 27.46 8.56
C ALA A 15 13.75 26.81 7.83
N ASP A 16 13.65 26.92 6.49
CA ASP A 16 12.65 26.23 5.68
C ASP A 16 12.76 24.70 5.81
N TYR A 17 13.98 24.16 5.82
CA TYR A 17 14.18 22.71 5.99
C TYR A 17 13.70 22.22 7.35
N PHE A 18 14.13 22.86 8.43
CA PHE A 18 13.70 22.46 9.78
C PHE A 18 12.21 22.67 10.01
N SER A 19 11.64 23.76 9.49
CA SER A 19 10.19 24.00 9.53
C SER A 19 9.44 22.88 8.79
N GLY A 20 9.90 22.53 7.59
CA GLY A 20 9.34 21.41 6.83
C GLY A 20 9.41 20.09 7.58
N LEU A 21 10.54 19.79 8.24
CA LEU A 21 10.70 18.57 9.03
C LEU A 21 9.81 18.54 10.27
N LEU A 22 9.72 19.66 11.00
CA LEU A 22 8.88 19.77 12.20
C LEU A 22 7.40 19.54 11.86
N LEU A 23 6.93 20.19 10.80
CA LEU A 23 5.57 20.04 10.31
C LEU A 23 5.29 18.61 9.81
N LEU A 24 6.26 17.99 9.12
CA LEU A 24 6.16 16.58 8.74
C LEU A 24 6.12 15.66 9.96
N HIS A 25 6.85 16.00 11.02
CA HIS A 25 6.82 15.26 12.27
C HIS A 25 5.46 15.35 12.95
N ASN A 26 4.78 16.46 12.84
CA ASN A 26 3.44 16.68 13.40
C ASN A 26 2.30 16.32 12.44
N ASP A 27 2.59 15.58 11.35
CA ASP A 27 1.62 15.15 10.33
C ASP A 27 0.90 16.32 9.61
N GLU A 28 1.47 17.52 9.66
CA GLU A 28 1.00 18.72 8.96
C GLU A 28 1.54 18.73 7.50
N TYR A 29 1.16 17.71 6.73
CA TYR A 29 1.75 17.44 5.41
C TYR A 29 1.60 18.60 4.42
N LYS A 30 0.48 19.33 4.47
CA LYS A 30 0.20 20.44 3.55
C LYS A 30 1.18 21.61 3.78
N GLU A 31 1.41 21.95 5.04
CA GLU A 31 2.34 23.03 5.40
C GLU A 31 3.78 22.56 5.22
N SER A 32 4.13 21.35 5.63
CA SER A 32 5.44 20.75 5.38
C SER A 32 5.82 20.81 3.89
N TYR A 33 4.89 20.44 3.01
CA TYR A 33 5.10 20.49 1.55
C TYR A 33 5.46 21.89 1.06
N LYS A 34 4.84 22.96 1.59
CA LYS A 34 5.14 24.35 1.17
C LYS A 34 6.59 24.72 1.45
N TYR A 35 7.11 24.33 2.60
CA TYR A 35 8.50 24.57 2.97
C TYR A 35 9.47 23.70 2.18
N LEU A 36 9.23 22.40 2.15
CA LEU A 36 10.13 21.48 1.45
C LEU A 36 10.20 21.75 -0.05
N LYS A 37 9.09 22.15 -0.69
CA LYS A 37 9.08 22.47 -2.12
C LYS A 37 10.01 23.61 -2.51
N LYS A 38 10.24 24.58 -1.64
CA LYS A 38 11.18 25.70 -1.89
C LYS A 38 12.62 25.22 -2.02
N LEU A 39 12.92 24.04 -1.47
CA LEU A 39 14.27 23.47 -1.40
C LEU A 39 14.54 22.48 -2.55
N ASP A 40 13.81 22.57 -3.65
CA ASP A 40 14.03 21.72 -4.82
C ASP A 40 15.47 21.89 -5.36
N GLY A 41 16.21 20.77 -5.39
CA GLY A 41 17.65 20.71 -5.68
C GLY A 41 18.52 20.39 -4.46
N LEU A 42 17.97 20.45 -3.23
CA LEU A 42 18.70 20.09 -2.00
C LEU A 42 19.09 18.59 -1.98
N GLU A 43 18.39 17.75 -2.74
CA GLU A 43 18.72 16.34 -2.88
C GLU A 43 20.14 16.04 -3.34
N ALA A 44 20.78 16.98 -4.02
CA ALA A 44 22.15 16.82 -4.51
C ALA A 44 23.19 16.80 -3.37
N THR A 45 22.92 17.51 -2.28
CA THR A 45 23.83 17.62 -1.13
C THR A 45 23.26 16.94 0.12
N HIS A 46 21.94 16.77 0.21
CA HIS A 46 21.27 16.23 1.38
C HIS A 46 20.25 15.13 1.02
N ARG A 47 20.71 13.88 0.99
CA ARG A 47 19.91 12.72 0.57
C ARG A 47 18.61 12.53 1.35
N ASN A 48 18.60 12.83 2.66
CA ASN A 48 17.40 12.67 3.49
C ASN A 48 16.26 13.59 3.09
N TYR A 49 16.53 14.71 2.41
CA TYR A 49 15.50 15.60 1.89
C TYR A 49 14.55 14.86 0.93
N SER A 50 15.07 14.04 0.03
CA SER A 50 14.25 13.32 -0.97
C SER A 50 13.20 12.43 -0.34
N SER A 51 13.56 11.65 0.68
CA SER A 51 12.62 10.80 1.41
C SER A 51 11.52 11.65 2.07
N LYS A 52 11.89 12.73 2.75
CA LYS A 52 10.93 13.63 3.43
C LYS A 52 9.96 14.31 2.45
N TYR A 53 10.49 14.76 1.32
CA TYR A 53 9.66 15.40 0.29
C TYR A 53 8.69 14.39 -0.35
N LEU A 54 9.15 13.18 -0.70
CA LEU A 54 8.29 12.12 -1.22
C LEU A 54 7.22 11.71 -0.21
N PHE A 55 7.56 11.61 1.08
CA PHE A 55 6.58 11.35 2.13
C PHE A 55 5.47 12.39 2.17
N SER A 56 5.81 13.68 2.09
CA SER A 56 4.81 14.74 2.08
C SER A 56 3.91 14.66 0.84
N LEU A 57 4.48 14.38 -0.35
CA LEU A 57 3.74 14.25 -1.59
C LEU A 57 2.76 13.07 -1.57
N ILE A 58 3.18 11.90 -1.10
CA ILE A 58 2.33 10.70 -1.03
C ILE A 58 1.21 10.89 0.00
N ASN A 59 1.49 11.46 1.17
CA ASN A 59 0.46 11.73 2.17
C ASN A 59 -0.54 12.82 1.74
N LEU A 60 -0.13 13.71 0.84
CA LEU A 60 -1.02 14.67 0.17
C LEU A 60 -1.73 14.09 -1.06
N ARG A 61 -1.48 12.83 -1.40
CA ARG A 61 -1.99 12.15 -2.61
C ARG A 61 -1.60 12.85 -3.92
N LYS A 62 -0.44 13.56 -3.92
CA LYS A 62 0.14 14.23 -5.10
C LYS A 62 1.00 13.24 -5.92
N PHE A 63 0.39 12.13 -6.36
CA PHE A 63 1.11 11.02 -6.98
C PHE A 63 1.83 11.39 -8.27
N ASN A 64 1.27 12.27 -9.09
CA ASN A 64 1.92 12.72 -10.33
C ASN A 64 3.18 13.56 -10.04
N GLU A 65 3.13 14.43 -9.03
CA GLU A 65 4.31 15.18 -8.58
C GLU A 65 5.36 14.25 -7.98
N ALA A 66 4.93 13.28 -7.16
CA ALA A 66 5.84 12.27 -6.59
C ALA A 66 6.53 11.43 -7.67
N PHE A 67 5.79 11.01 -8.71
CA PHE A 67 6.36 10.31 -9.86
C PHE A 67 7.37 11.20 -10.63
N ALA A 68 7.00 12.44 -10.94
CA ALA A 68 7.88 13.36 -11.66
C ALA A 68 9.18 13.63 -10.88
N TYR A 69 9.09 13.85 -9.57
CA TYR A 69 10.25 14.03 -8.71
C TYR A 69 11.10 12.75 -8.60
N SER A 70 10.47 11.58 -8.49
CA SER A 70 11.18 10.29 -8.49
C SER A 70 11.95 10.06 -9.80
N ARG A 71 11.36 10.46 -10.94
CA ARG A 71 12.05 10.42 -12.25
C ARG A 71 13.22 11.41 -12.35
N LYS A 72 13.12 12.58 -11.69
CA LYS A 72 14.24 13.52 -11.57
C LYS A 72 15.40 12.89 -10.79
N LEU A 73 15.11 12.27 -9.64
CA LEU A 73 16.12 11.55 -8.84
C LEU A 73 16.81 10.44 -9.65
N GLU A 74 16.06 9.68 -10.45
CA GLU A 74 16.66 8.66 -11.31
C GLU A 74 17.62 9.26 -12.34
N LYS A 75 17.24 10.34 -13.03
CA LYS A 75 18.08 11.01 -14.03
C LYS A 75 19.38 11.57 -13.43
N THR A 76 19.36 11.97 -12.18
CA THR A 76 20.52 12.49 -11.45
C THR A 76 21.28 11.45 -10.66
N GLN A 77 20.91 10.16 -10.78
CA GLN A 77 21.51 9.02 -10.06
C GLN A 77 21.39 9.11 -8.53
N LEU A 78 20.37 9.82 -8.05
CA LEU A 78 20.06 10.02 -6.64
C LEU A 78 18.87 9.19 -6.17
N SER A 79 18.50 8.14 -6.91
CA SER A 79 17.37 7.25 -6.57
C SER A 79 17.49 6.68 -5.17
N ILE A 80 16.37 6.69 -4.44
CA ILE A 80 16.20 6.08 -3.13
C ILE A 80 15.12 4.99 -3.20
N PHE A 81 14.93 4.21 -2.13
CA PHE A 81 13.93 3.15 -2.08
C PHE A 81 12.52 3.68 -2.44
N GLU A 82 12.10 4.75 -1.80
CA GLU A 82 10.78 5.35 -2.01
C GLU A 82 10.58 5.83 -3.46
N SER A 83 11.62 6.41 -4.09
CA SER A 83 11.52 6.87 -5.48
C SER A 83 11.34 5.72 -6.46
N ASP A 84 12.11 4.63 -6.32
CA ASP A 84 11.96 3.46 -7.17
C ASP A 84 10.62 2.74 -6.93
N LEU A 85 10.14 2.69 -5.67
CA LEU A 85 8.83 2.17 -5.32
C LEU A 85 7.71 2.97 -6.02
N ILE A 86 7.75 4.29 -5.93
CA ILE A 86 6.73 5.17 -6.53
C ILE A 86 6.70 5.01 -8.05
N ILE A 87 7.87 4.94 -8.70
CA ILE A 87 7.94 4.73 -10.16
C ILE A 87 7.36 3.36 -10.53
N GLY A 88 7.73 2.31 -9.81
CA GLY A 88 7.20 0.96 -10.03
C GLY A 88 5.69 0.89 -9.87
N ILE A 89 5.15 1.47 -8.79
CA ILE A 89 3.70 1.56 -8.51
C ILE A 89 2.97 2.35 -9.61
N TYR A 90 3.54 3.46 -10.05
CA TYR A 90 2.97 4.25 -11.15
C TYR A 90 2.85 3.43 -12.44
N TYR A 91 3.90 2.72 -12.82
CA TYR A 91 3.88 1.87 -14.02
C TYR A 91 2.92 0.68 -13.85
N LEU A 92 2.85 0.05 -12.68
CA LEU A 92 1.90 -1.02 -12.41
C LEU A 92 0.45 -0.53 -12.53
N LYS A 93 0.13 0.65 -11.99
CA LYS A 93 -1.19 1.28 -12.09
C LYS A 93 -1.61 1.54 -13.54
N ASN A 94 -0.64 1.90 -14.39
CA ASN A 94 -0.84 2.15 -15.82
C ASN A 94 -0.64 0.90 -16.69
N GLU A 95 -0.66 -0.30 -16.09
CA GLU A 95 -0.52 -1.60 -16.74
C GLU A 95 0.77 -1.80 -17.55
N ARG A 96 1.81 -1.01 -17.25
CA ARG A 96 3.14 -1.14 -17.84
C ARG A 96 4.00 -2.11 -17.02
N PHE A 97 3.61 -3.38 -17.04
CA PHE A 97 4.13 -4.40 -16.12
C PHE A 97 5.63 -4.64 -16.25
N GLU A 98 6.18 -4.65 -17.45
CA GLU A 98 7.64 -4.83 -17.68
C GLU A 98 8.45 -3.68 -17.05
N LEU A 99 7.97 -2.43 -17.20
CA LEU A 99 8.60 -1.29 -16.56
C LEU A 99 8.45 -1.37 -15.03
N ALA A 100 7.29 -1.76 -14.54
CA ALA A 100 7.09 -1.96 -13.09
C ALA A 100 8.07 -3.01 -12.54
N GLN A 101 8.24 -4.15 -13.22
CA GLN A 101 9.20 -5.20 -12.86
C GLN A 101 10.63 -4.65 -12.76
N LYS A 102 11.06 -3.83 -13.73
CA LYS A 102 12.40 -3.22 -13.73
C LYS A 102 12.66 -2.44 -12.42
N TYR A 103 11.69 -1.65 -11.96
CA TYR A 103 11.85 -0.87 -10.74
C TYR A 103 11.73 -1.72 -9.48
N PHE A 104 10.84 -2.70 -9.46
CA PHE A 104 10.72 -3.61 -8.32
C PHE A 104 11.94 -4.54 -8.20
N LEU A 105 12.61 -4.86 -9.30
CA LEU A 105 13.90 -5.55 -9.28
C LEU A 105 14.98 -4.67 -8.63
N LYS A 106 15.06 -3.39 -9.00
CA LYS A 106 15.97 -2.43 -8.34
C LYS A 106 15.71 -2.35 -6.82
N LEU A 107 14.44 -2.40 -6.38
CA LEU A 107 14.10 -2.40 -4.96
C LEU A 107 14.61 -3.65 -4.25
N ARG A 108 14.42 -4.82 -4.86
CA ARG A 108 14.88 -6.10 -4.29
C ARG A 108 16.40 -6.16 -4.16
N ASP A 109 17.10 -5.63 -5.17
CA ASP A 109 18.57 -5.67 -5.22
C ASP A 109 19.22 -4.60 -4.32
N ARG A 110 18.41 -3.69 -3.71
CA ARG A 110 18.90 -2.78 -2.68
C ARG A 110 19.02 -3.54 -1.35
N GLU A 111 20.19 -3.56 -0.76
CA GLU A 111 20.36 -4.02 0.60
C GLU A 111 19.52 -3.15 1.54
N SER A 112 18.61 -3.77 2.26
CA SER A 112 17.78 -3.09 3.26
C SER A 112 17.83 -3.85 4.57
N GLN A 113 18.17 -3.12 5.64
CA GLN A 113 18.07 -3.66 7.01
C GLN A 113 16.61 -3.73 7.47
N PHE A 114 15.68 -3.10 6.73
CA PHE A 114 14.28 -3.07 7.08
C PHE A 114 13.58 -4.28 6.46
N ILE A 115 13.18 -5.23 7.32
CA ILE A 115 12.63 -6.54 6.91
C ILE A 115 11.39 -6.40 6.01
N PHE A 116 10.54 -5.39 6.23
CA PHE A 116 9.37 -5.15 5.41
C PHE A 116 9.71 -4.68 3.98
N ASN A 117 10.84 -4.00 3.79
CA ASN A 117 11.26 -3.60 2.45
C ASN A 117 11.55 -4.84 1.57
N ASN A 118 12.16 -5.87 2.14
CA ASN A 118 12.43 -7.13 1.43
C ASN A 118 11.13 -7.88 1.10
N PHE A 119 10.17 -7.90 2.02
CA PHE A 119 8.85 -8.49 1.78
C PHE A 119 8.11 -7.73 0.66
N VAL A 120 8.05 -6.40 0.74
CA VAL A 120 7.37 -5.55 -0.24
C VAL A 120 8.00 -5.71 -1.61
N SER A 121 9.32 -5.55 -1.73
CA SER A 121 10.02 -5.62 -3.02
C SER A 121 9.84 -6.98 -3.70
N SER A 122 9.97 -8.07 -2.96
CA SER A 122 9.78 -9.44 -3.49
C SER A 122 8.32 -9.67 -3.92
N SER A 123 7.36 -9.25 -3.09
CA SER A 123 5.94 -9.39 -3.42
C SER A 123 5.55 -8.58 -4.65
N LEU A 124 5.97 -7.31 -4.74
CA LEU A 124 5.67 -6.43 -5.87
C LEU A 124 6.28 -6.95 -7.17
N LEU A 125 7.53 -7.41 -7.12
CA LEU A 125 8.22 -8.00 -8.28
C LEU A 125 7.49 -9.25 -8.78
N ASN A 126 7.09 -10.14 -7.86
CA ASN A 126 6.36 -11.35 -8.18
C ASN A 126 5.04 -10.99 -8.89
N TRP A 127 4.20 -10.16 -8.28
CA TRP A 127 2.90 -9.80 -8.85
C TRP A 127 3.01 -9.07 -10.18
N ALA A 128 3.98 -8.17 -10.34
CA ALA A 128 4.21 -7.51 -11.64
C ALA A 128 4.59 -8.51 -12.75
N SER A 129 5.19 -9.66 -12.41
CA SER A 129 5.59 -10.69 -13.38
C SER A 129 4.46 -11.68 -13.75
N PHE A 130 3.37 -11.77 -12.97
CA PHE A 130 2.37 -12.83 -13.14
C PHE A 130 1.52 -12.72 -14.41
N LYS A 131 1.50 -11.57 -15.08
CA LYS A 131 0.86 -11.46 -16.41
C LYS A 131 1.58 -12.26 -17.50
N THR A 132 2.87 -12.51 -17.34
CA THR A 132 3.71 -13.19 -18.34
C THR A 132 4.09 -14.61 -17.94
N LEU A 133 3.80 -15.03 -16.71
CA LEU A 133 4.12 -16.35 -16.19
C LEU A 133 2.91 -17.29 -16.23
N ASP A 134 3.19 -18.58 -16.39
CA ASP A 134 2.23 -19.63 -16.12
C ASP A 134 1.98 -19.79 -14.61
N PHE A 135 0.89 -20.48 -14.26
CA PHE A 135 0.49 -20.67 -12.86
C PHE A 135 1.57 -21.36 -12.00
N ASN A 136 2.26 -22.38 -12.51
CA ASN A 136 3.25 -23.13 -11.73
C ASN A 136 4.49 -22.28 -11.44
N SER A 137 4.97 -21.53 -12.42
CA SER A 137 6.07 -20.60 -12.29
C SER A 137 5.73 -19.46 -11.31
N ALA A 138 4.53 -18.89 -11.40
CA ALA A 138 4.05 -17.87 -10.49
C ALA A 138 3.92 -18.40 -9.06
N LYS A 139 3.39 -19.61 -8.89
CA LYS A 139 3.26 -20.26 -7.59
C LYS A 139 4.63 -20.49 -6.94
N LYS A 140 5.64 -20.95 -7.69
CA LYS A 140 7.00 -21.10 -7.20
C LYS A 140 7.52 -19.79 -6.62
N LYS A 141 7.35 -18.68 -7.33
CA LYS A 141 7.76 -17.34 -6.84
C LYS A 141 7.08 -16.92 -5.54
N ILE A 142 5.81 -17.25 -5.34
CA ILE A 142 5.14 -16.99 -4.05
C ILE A 142 5.82 -17.79 -2.93
N TYR A 143 6.22 -19.01 -3.17
CA TYR A 143 6.88 -19.85 -2.16
C TYR A 143 8.35 -19.48 -1.91
N GLU A 144 8.99 -18.69 -2.77
CA GLU A 144 10.31 -18.10 -2.56
C GLU A 144 10.28 -16.92 -1.56
N ILE A 145 9.11 -16.37 -1.22
CA ILE A 145 8.96 -15.36 -0.16
C ILE A 145 9.39 -15.98 1.17
N ASP A 146 10.23 -15.27 1.93
CA ASP A 146 10.81 -15.72 3.20
C ASP A 146 9.74 -16.34 4.12
N SER A 147 10.09 -17.47 4.72
CA SER A 147 9.22 -18.23 5.62
C SER A 147 8.75 -17.45 6.85
N LYS A 148 9.49 -16.43 7.27
CA LYS A 148 9.07 -15.48 8.31
C LYS A 148 7.73 -14.81 7.98
N PHE A 149 7.42 -14.68 6.69
CA PHE A 149 6.17 -14.11 6.19
C PHE A 149 5.15 -15.19 5.76
N LYS A 150 5.22 -16.40 6.33
CA LYS A 150 4.35 -17.54 5.96
C LYS A 150 2.87 -17.15 5.89
N ASN A 151 2.37 -16.38 6.86
CA ASN A 151 0.97 -15.98 6.90
C ASN A 151 0.60 -15.02 5.77
N LEU A 152 1.46 -14.06 5.49
CA LEU A 152 1.29 -13.10 4.39
C LEU A 152 1.45 -13.81 3.03
N ARG A 153 2.31 -14.81 2.95
CA ARG A 153 2.44 -15.69 1.78
C ARG A 153 1.19 -16.52 1.53
N ASN A 154 0.53 -17.02 2.58
CA ASN A 154 -0.73 -17.76 2.45
C ASN A 154 -1.83 -16.89 1.82
N ILE A 155 -1.94 -15.63 2.23
CA ILE A 155 -2.87 -14.67 1.61
C ILE A 155 -2.57 -14.50 0.13
N GLN A 156 -1.30 -14.26 -0.22
CA GLN A 156 -0.89 -14.10 -1.61
C GLN A 156 -1.15 -15.37 -2.44
N ASN A 157 -0.98 -16.55 -1.85
CA ASN A 157 -1.28 -17.82 -2.52
C ASN A 157 -2.79 -17.95 -2.85
N VAL A 158 -3.68 -17.53 -1.97
CA VAL A 158 -5.12 -17.51 -2.25
C VAL A 158 -5.45 -16.56 -3.40
N PHE A 159 -4.90 -15.35 -3.38
CA PHE A 159 -5.08 -14.39 -4.47
C PHE A 159 -4.48 -14.87 -5.79
N LEU A 160 -3.34 -15.58 -5.76
CA LEU A 160 -2.76 -16.19 -6.94
C LEU A 160 -3.71 -17.21 -7.58
N HIS A 161 -4.28 -18.13 -6.78
CA HIS A 161 -5.25 -19.08 -7.27
C HIS A 161 -6.49 -18.40 -7.86
N CYS A 162 -6.94 -17.31 -7.25
CA CYS A 162 -8.05 -16.50 -7.76
C CYS A 162 -7.66 -15.81 -9.08
N PHE A 163 -6.47 -15.22 -9.17
CA PHE A 163 -5.96 -14.55 -10.36
C PHE A 163 -5.94 -15.48 -11.59
N TYR A 164 -5.46 -16.71 -11.40
CA TYR A 164 -5.43 -17.75 -12.45
C TYR A 164 -6.71 -18.58 -12.56
N LYS A 165 -7.82 -18.19 -11.91
CA LYS A 165 -9.14 -18.87 -11.95
C LYS A 165 -9.06 -20.37 -11.59
N SER A 166 -8.21 -20.69 -10.63
CA SER A 166 -8.03 -22.07 -10.17
C SER A 166 -9.27 -22.62 -9.47
N LYS A 167 -9.65 -23.85 -9.75
CA LYS A 167 -10.75 -24.55 -9.05
C LYS A 167 -10.53 -24.69 -7.53
N LYS A 168 -9.30 -24.54 -7.05
CA LYS A 168 -8.96 -24.61 -5.62
C LYS A 168 -9.20 -23.31 -4.86
N THR A 169 -9.56 -22.20 -5.53
CA THR A 169 -9.67 -20.87 -4.93
C THR A 169 -10.66 -20.84 -3.77
N GLU A 170 -11.87 -21.40 -3.94
CA GLU A 170 -12.90 -21.44 -2.89
C GLU A 170 -12.40 -22.18 -1.63
N MET A 171 -11.81 -23.37 -1.84
CA MET A 171 -11.25 -24.16 -0.73
C MET A 171 -10.15 -23.42 0.01
N LEU A 172 -9.27 -22.71 -0.72
CA LEU A 172 -8.17 -21.97 -0.12
C LEU A 172 -8.66 -20.75 0.67
N PHE A 173 -9.67 -20.03 0.18
CA PHE A 173 -10.32 -18.97 0.96
C PHE A 173 -10.92 -19.53 2.25
N LYS A 174 -11.69 -20.63 2.16
CA LYS A 174 -12.28 -21.28 3.32
C LYS A 174 -11.22 -21.68 4.35
N ASN A 175 -10.12 -22.29 3.92
CA ASN A 175 -9.04 -22.68 4.81
C ASN A 175 -8.33 -21.47 5.45
N LEU A 176 -8.18 -20.36 4.71
CA LEU A 176 -7.57 -19.14 5.23
C LEU A 176 -8.41 -18.56 6.36
N VAL A 177 -9.73 -18.40 6.16
CA VAL A 177 -10.61 -17.76 7.13
C VAL A 177 -11.00 -18.65 8.31
N SER A 178 -10.83 -19.98 8.19
CA SER A 178 -11.06 -20.94 9.27
C SER A 178 -9.85 -21.16 10.17
N ASN A 179 -8.79 -20.36 10.02
CA ASN A 179 -7.60 -20.49 10.85
C ASN A 179 -7.84 -19.83 12.22
N GLU A 180 -7.94 -20.62 13.26
CA GLU A 180 -8.19 -20.15 14.63
C GLU A 180 -6.94 -19.53 15.31
N GLN A 181 -5.75 -19.79 14.78
CA GLN A 181 -4.48 -19.31 15.37
C GLN A 181 -4.15 -17.86 14.97
N ILE A 182 -4.75 -17.38 13.88
CA ILE A 182 -4.43 -16.07 13.29
C ILE A 182 -5.73 -15.40 12.87
N ASP A 183 -5.89 -14.13 13.26
CA ASP A 183 -7.03 -13.34 12.84
C ASP A 183 -6.94 -12.97 11.35
N PHE A 184 -7.65 -13.74 10.55
CA PHE A 184 -7.90 -13.46 9.15
C PHE A 184 -9.33 -12.96 8.88
N SER A 185 -9.99 -12.36 9.87
CA SER A 185 -11.39 -11.90 9.78
C SER A 185 -11.65 -11.00 8.57
N ARG A 186 -10.69 -10.12 8.24
CA ARG A 186 -10.72 -9.30 7.03
C ARG A 186 -10.94 -10.11 5.75
N TYR A 187 -10.37 -11.32 5.67
CA TYR A 187 -10.43 -12.16 4.45
C TYR A 187 -11.77 -12.84 4.25
N ASN A 188 -12.67 -12.82 5.24
CA ASN A 188 -14.07 -13.19 5.03
C ASN A 188 -14.77 -12.26 4.01
N TYR A 189 -14.41 -10.96 3.98
CA TYR A 189 -14.88 -10.05 2.92
C TYR A 189 -14.44 -10.52 1.54
N PHE A 190 -13.15 -10.83 1.35
CA PHE A 190 -12.62 -11.25 0.06
C PHE A 190 -13.20 -12.61 -0.37
N TYR A 191 -13.44 -13.52 0.58
CA TYR A 191 -14.09 -14.81 0.31
C TYR A 191 -15.55 -14.60 -0.12
N ALA A 192 -16.34 -13.84 0.61
CA ALA A 192 -17.72 -13.56 0.26
C ALA A 192 -17.83 -12.80 -1.08
N ASN A 193 -16.93 -11.84 -1.33
CA ASN A 193 -16.83 -11.12 -2.60
C ASN A 193 -16.49 -12.06 -3.77
N TYR A 194 -15.56 -13.01 -3.57
CA TYR A 194 -15.24 -14.05 -4.55
C TYR A 194 -16.47 -14.92 -4.88
N LEU A 195 -17.17 -15.42 -3.86
CA LEU A 195 -18.37 -16.23 -4.03
C LEU A 195 -19.45 -15.46 -4.80
N LYS A 196 -19.71 -14.23 -4.41
CA LYS A 196 -20.69 -13.37 -5.06
C LYS A 196 -20.36 -13.14 -6.54
N ASN A 197 -19.12 -12.84 -6.86
CA ASN A 197 -18.66 -12.61 -8.23
C ASN A 197 -18.67 -13.87 -9.11
N ASN A 198 -18.75 -15.06 -8.51
CA ASN A 198 -18.94 -16.35 -9.19
C ASN A 198 -20.40 -16.83 -9.15
N GLY A 199 -21.38 -15.98 -8.85
CA GLY A 199 -22.80 -16.30 -8.86
C GLY A 199 -23.28 -17.12 -7.66
N GLN A 200 -22.45 -17.33 -6.63
CA GLN A 200 -22.76 -18.11 -5.45
C GLN A 200 -23.34 -17.25 -4.31
N PHE A 201 -24.42 -16.52 -4.58
CA PHE A 201 -25.00 -15.52 -3.68
C PHE A 201 -25.35 -16.07 -2.31
N GLU A 202 -26.00 -17.22 -2.24
CA GLU A 202 -26.43 -17.82 -0.97
C GLU A 202 -25.23 -18.24 -0.10
N LYS A 203 -24.17 -18.74 -0.72
CA LYS A 203 -22.94 -19.03 0.02
C LYS A 203 -22.27 -17.74 0.52
N ALA A 204 -22.24 -16.69 -0.31
CA ALA A 204 -21.69 -15.41 0.10
C ALA A 204 -22.43 -14.82 1.32
N LYS A 205 -23.77 -14.87 1.31
CA LYS A 205 -24.61 -14.45 2.47
C LYS A 205 -24.30 -15.27 3.72
N LYS A 206 -24.17 -16.60 3.59
CA LYS A 206 -23.82 -17.46 4.73
C LYS A 206 -22.46 -17.08 5.33
N VAL A 207 -21.44 -16.89 4.50
CA VAL A 207 -20.09 -16.47 4.95
C VAL A 207 -20.19 -15.13 5.66
N LEU A 208 -20.91 -14.15 5.11
CA LEU A 208 -21.06 -12.83 5.72
C LEU A 208 -21.77 -12.89 7.08
N ASN A 209 -22.92 -13.58 7.17
CA ASN A 209 -23.68 -13.67 8.40
C ASN A 209 -22.88 -14.34 9.51
N SER A 210 -22.29 -15.51 9.24
CA SER A 210 -21.44 -16.20 10.23
C SER A 210 -20.23 -15.36 10.63
N SER A 211 -19.63 -14.62 9.70
CA SER A 211 -18.49 -13.77 9.99
C SER A 211 -18.86 -12.53 10.84
N ILE A 212 -20.05 -11.95 10.60
CA ILE A 212 -20.57 -10.81 11.39
C ILE A 212 -20.95 -11.27 12.81
N GLU A 213 -21.50 -12.48 12.96
CA GLU A 213 -21.75 -13.07 14.29
C GLU A 213 -20.45 -13.19 15.10
N SER A 214 -19.35 -13.61 14.46
CA SER A 214 -18.05 -13.74 15.12
C SER A 214 -17.32 -12.39 15.28
N TYR A 215 -17.52 -11.45 14.36
CA TYR A 215 -16.84 -10.15 14.30
C TYR A 215 -17.84 -8.99 14.11
N PRO A 216 -18.74 -8.74 15.08
CA PRO A 216 -19.86 -7.81 14.89
C PRO A 216 -19.43 -6.34 14.67
N ARG A 217 -18.21 -5.97 15.06
CA ARG A 217 -17.66 -4.63 14.89
C ARG A 217 -16.81 -4.47 13.61
N ASN A 218 -16.73 -5.50 12.74
CA ASN A 218 -15.99 -5.40 11.50
C ASN A 218 -16.76 -4.54 10.48
N LEU A 219 -16.34 -3.29 10.31
CA LEU A 219 -17.01 -2.31 9.43
C LEU A 219 -17.04 -2.78 7.97
N LEU A 220 -16.00 -3.43 7.48
CA LEU A 220 -15.92 -3.90 6.10
C LEU A 220 -16.99 -4.98 5.80
N LEU A 221 -17.19 -5.91 6.73
CA LEU A 221 -18.21 -6.96 6.60
C LEU A 221 -19.63 -6.39 6.71
N ASN A 222 -19.87 -5.51 7.69
CA ASN A 222 -21.17 -4.88 7.89
C ASN A 222 -21.56 -4.01 6.69
N GLN A 223 -20.63 -3.21 6.16
CA GLN A 223 -20.88 -2.39 4.96
C GLN A 223 -21.18 -3.27 3.75
N PHE A 224 -20.42 -4.34 3.55
CA PHE A 224 -20.65 -5.24 2.43
C PHE A 224 -22.03 -5.91 2.51
N LYS A 225 -22.49 -6.30 3.71
CA LYS A 225 -23.85 -6.83 3.92
C LYS A 225 -24.90 -5.79 3.54
N LEU A 226 -24.78 -4.56 4.03
CA LEU A 226 -25.70 -3.48 3.70
C LEU A 226 -25.74 -3.17 2.20
N ASP A 227 -24.60 -3.18 1.54
CA ASP A 227 -24.50 -2.94 0.08
C ASP A 227 -25.21 -4.05 -0.72
N LEU A 228 -25.10 -5.32 -0.26
CA LEU A 228 -25.78 -6.44 -0.89
C LEU A 228 -27.31 -6.37 -0.68
N GLU A 229 -27.76 -6.03 0.53
CA GLU A 229 -29.19 -5.94 0.88
C GLU A 229 -29.89 -4.78 0.17
N ASN A 230 -29.16 -3.70 -0.14
CA ASN A 230 -29.70 -2.49 -0.78
C ASN A 230 -29.44 -2.42 -2.30
N ASP A 231 -28.95 -3.49 -2.94
CA ASP A 231 -28.52 -3.52 -4.34
C ASP A 231 -27.51 -2.41 -4.72
N LYS A 232 -26.74 -1.94 -3.72
CA LYS A 232 -25.68 -0.91 -3.90
C LYS A 232 -24.30 -1.51 -4.04
N TYR A 233 -24.22 -2.82 -4.16
CA TYR A 233 -22.95 -3.52 -4.28
C TYR A 233 -22.13 -2.99 -5.47
N LYS A 234 -20.90 -2.60 -5.15
CA LYS A 234 -19.86 -2.32 -6.15
C LYS A 234 -18.75 -3.36 -5.97
N ASN A 235 -18.23 -3.89 -7.07
CA ASN A 235 -17.08 -4.79 -7.02
C ASN A 235 -15.81 -3.97 -6.78
N ASN A 236 -15.59 -3.59 -5.54
CA ASN A 236 -14.46 -2.75 -5.12
C ASN A 236 -13.13 -3.52 -5.05
N PHE A 237 -13.16 -4.85 -5.19
CA PHE A 237 -11.98 -5.69 -5.25
C PHE A 237 -12.16 -6.83 -6.26
N ASN A 238 -11.21 -6.93 -7.19
CA ASN A 238 -11.13 -8.03 -8.16
C ASN A 238 -9.73 -8.61 -8.13
N CYS A 239 -9.59 -9.89 -7.74
CA CYS A 239 -8.31 -10.59 -7.70
C CYS A 239 -7.65 -10.78 -9.08
N GLN A 240 -8.37 -10.59 -10.18
CA GLN A 240 -7.83 -10.61 -11.54
C GLN A 240 -7.23 -9.25 -11.95
N ASN A 241 -7.46 -8.22 -11.15
CA ASN A 241 -6.83 -6.92 -11.31
C ASN A 241 -5.57 -6.83 -10.43
N LEU A 242 -4.40 -6.81 -11.06
CA LEU A 242 -3.11 -6.76 -10.34
C LEU A 242 -3.00 -5.55 -9.42
N SER A 243 -3.51 -4.38 -9.83
CA SER A 243 -3.51 -3.18 -8.99
C SER A 243 -4.29 -3.39 -7.70
N HIS A 244 -5.44 -4.09 -7.74
CA HIS A 244 -6.24 -4.39 -6.55
C HIS A 244 -5.52 -5.34 -5.59
N VAL A 245 -4.87 -6.38 -6.13
CA VAL A 245 -4.12 -7.34 -5.30
C VAL A 245 -2.89 -6.67 -4.69
N VAL A 246 -2.14 -5.91 -5.48
CA VAL A 246 -0.97 -5.17 -4.98
C VAL A 246 -1.37 -4.13 -3.94
N ALA A 247 -2.52 -3.45 -4.12
CA ALA A 247 -3.07 -2.55 -3.11
C ALA A 247 -3.29 -3.26 -1.77
N GLU A 248 -3.83 -4.48 -1.78
CA GLU A 248 -4.01 -5.28 -0.56
C GLU A 248 -2.67 -5.72 0.06
N ILE A 249 -1.67 -6.05 -0.75
CA ILE A 249 -0.32 -6.37 -0.24
C ILE A 249 0.31 -5.17 0.47
N LEU A 250 0.18 -3.97 -0.09
CA LEU A 250 0.64 -2.74 0.55
C LEU A 250 -0.16 -2.44 1.83
N TYR A 251 -1.48 -2.72 1.83
CA TYR A 251 -2.30 -2.62 3.04
C TYR A 251 -1.83 -3.59 4.14
N ILE A 252 -1.52 -4.84 3.80
CA ILE A 252 -0.99 -5.81 4.77
C ILE A 252 0.28 -5.28 5.42
N THR A 253 1.18 -4.70 4.62
CA THR A 253 2.40 -4.06 5.12
C THR A 253 2.08 -2.88 6.02
N ALA A 254 1.15 -2.03 5.61
CA ALA A 254 0.71 -0.88 6.40
C ALA A 254 0.09 -1.30 7.74
N ASN A 255 -0.75 -2.34 7.74
CA ASN A 255 -1.38 -2.88 8.95
C ASN A 255 -0.33 -3.45 9.93
N ALA A 256 0.67 -4.18 9.41
CA ALA A 256 1.77 -4.68 10.23
C ALA A 256 2.63 -3.55 10.83
N LEU A 257 2.83 -2.45 10.10
CA LEU A 257 3.53 -1.26 10.61
C LEU A 257 2.67 -0.51 11.65
N SER A 258 1.38 -0.40 11.42
CA SER A 258 0.43 0.22 12.36
C SER A 258 0.41 -0.52 13.69
N SER A 259 0.35 -1.85 13.66
CA SER A 259 0.39 -2.68 14.88
C SER A 259 1.71 -2.57 15.67
N GLN A 260 2.77 -2.06 15.04
CA GLN A 260 4.06 -1.76 15.66
C GLN A 260 4.23 -0.25 15.97
N TYR A 261 3.15 0.52 15.93
CA TYR A 261 3.14 1.97 16.20
C TYR A 261 3.98 2.81 15.20
N ILE A 262 4.31 2.25 14.02
CA ILE A 262 5.06 2.94 12.96
C ILE A 262 4.08 3.63 12.00
N TYR A 263 3.23 4.49 12.52
CA TYR A 263 2.07 5.06 11.81
C TYR A 263 2.43 5.85 10.55
N LYS A 264 3.54 6.60 10.54
CA LYS A 264 3.95 7.40 9.37
C LYS A 264 4.24 6.53 8.15
N SER A 265 4.98 5.45 8.36
CA SER A 265 5.25 4.48 7.29
C SER A 265 3.99 3.72 6.90
N SER A 266 3.13 3.37 7.88
CA SER A 266 1.80 2.79 7.61
C SER A 266 0.98 3.70 6.69
N ASN A 267 0.86 4.99 7.03
CA ASN A 267 0.11 5.97 6.25
C ASN A 267 0.66 6.15 4.84
N PHE A 268 1.97 6.09 4.66
CA PHE A 268 2.62 6.11 3.35
C PHE A 268 2.14 4.94 2.48
N TYR A 269 2.19 3.70 2.99
CA TYR A 269 1.73 2.52 2.26
C TYR A 269 0.22 2.51 2.03
N LEU A 270 -0.60 3.00 2.99
CA LEU A 270 -2.05 3.12 2.82
C LEU A 270 -2.42 4.07 1.69
N ASN A 271 -1.72 5.20 1.56
CA ASN A 271 -1.95 6.12 0.45
C ASN A 271 -1.56 5.50 -0.90
N LEU A 272 -0.48 4.70 -0.97
CA LEU A 272 -0.15 3.93 -2.17
C LEU A 272 -1.19 2.84 -2.47
N SER A 273 -1.73 2.15 -1.45
CA SER A 273 -2.84 1.21 -1.61
C SER A 273 -4.07 1.90 -2.21
N LYS A 274 -4.44 3.06 -1.68
CA LYS A 274 -5.55 3.87 -2.18
C LYS A 274 -5.32 4.39 -3.61
N TYR A 275 -4.09 4.71 -3.96
CA TYR A 275 -3.74 5.08 -5.34
C TYR A 275 -3.99 3.94 -6.33
N LEU A 276 -3.66 2.70 -5.95
CA LEU A 276 -3.86 1.52 -6.79
C LEU A 276 -5.32 1.09 -6.87
N ASN A 277 -6.07 1.19 -5.77
CA ASN A 277 -7.50 0.85 -5.72
C ASN A 277 -8.29 1.94 -4.99
N LYS A 278 -8.65 3.00 -5.72
CA LYS A 278 -9.30 4.20 -5.19
C LYS A 278 -10.69 3.96 -4.61
N ASP A 279 -11.36 2.90 -5.04
CA ASP A 279 -12.76 2.60 -4.70
C ASP A 279 -12.87 1.69 -3.46
N PHE A 280 -11.75 1.21 -2.92
CA PHE A 280 -11.74 0.36 -1.74
C PHE A 280 -11.51 1.18 -0.46
N TYR A 281 -12.59 1.59 0.17
CA TYR A 281 -12.58 2.49 1.35
C TYR A 281 -11.94 1.90 2.62
N ALA A 282 -11.80 0.57 2.70
CA ALA A 282 -11.17 -0.07 3.86
C ALA A 282 -9.72 0.41 4.12
N PHE A 283 -9.03 0.95 3.09
CA PHE A 283 -7.71 1.55 3.28
C PHE A 283 -7.80 2.88 4.05
N ASP A 284 -8.84 3.67 3.78
CA ASP A 284 -9.07 4.93 4.48
C ASP A 284 -9.48 4.71 5.94
N ALA A 285 -10.15 3.60 6.27
CA ALA A 285 -10.52 3.27 7.64
C ALA A 285 -9.28 3.10 8.55
N LEU A 286 -8.29 2.30 8.12
CA LEU A 286 -7.03 2.16 8.88
C LEU A 286 -6.23 3.48 8.91
N LEU A 287 -6.26 4.26 7.82
CA LEU A 287 -5.60 5.57 7.79
C LEU A 287 -6.21 6.52 8.83
N ALA A 288 -7.55 6.56 8.92
CA ALA A 288 -8.26 7.36 9.92
C ALA A 288 -7.96 6.87 11.35
N GLU A 289 -7.91 5.55 11.56
CA GLU A 289 -7.56 4.94 12.84
C GLU A 289 -6.13 5.32 13.27
N ASN A 290 -5.17 5.28 12.36
CA ASN A 290 -3.81 5.71 12.64
C ASN A 290 -3.76 7.18 13.10
N PHE A 291 -4.47 8.09 12.41
CA PHE A 291 -4.56 9.49 12.82
C PHE A 291 -5.28 9.66 14.16
N TYR A 292 -6.32 8.89 14.42
CA TYR A 292 -7.01 8.91 15.71
C TYR A 292 -6.09 8.51 16.85
N THR A 293 -5.30 7.44 16.64
CA THR A 293 -4.40 6.91 17.70
C THR A 293 -3.26 7.88 18.04
N ILE A 294 -2.79 8.67 17.09
CA ILE A 294 -1.80 9.74 17.35
C ILE A 294 -2.43 11.08 17.73
N GLU A 295 -3.72 11.08 18.09
CA GLU A 295 -4.47 12.25 18.52
C GLU A 295 -4.66 13.35 17.46
N ASN A 296 -4.37 13.06 16.19
CA ASN A 296 -4.72 13.95 15.09
C ASN A 296 -6.20 13.79 14.69
N PHE A 297 -7.09 14.15 15.64
CA PHE A 297 -8.54 13.99 15.50
C PHE A 297 -9.13 14.76 14.32
N LYS A 298 -8.50 15.86 13.92
CA LYS A 298 -8.93 16.66 12.76
C LYS A 298 -8.82 15.85 11.47
N GLU A 299 -7.66 15.24 11.23
CA GLU A 299 -7.45 14.42 10.03
C GLU A 299 -8.25 13.11 10.10
N ALA A 300 -8.31 12.45 11.25
CA ALA A 300 -9.15 11.28 11.46
C ALA A 300 -10.61 11.55 11.08
N ARG A 301 -11.20 12.63 11.61
CA ARG A 301 -12.58 13.05 11.31
C ARG A 301 -12.75 13.37 9.82
N ARG A 302 -11.79 14.09 9.21
CA ARG A 302 -11.85 14.42 7.78
C ARG A 302 -11.92 13.17 6.93
N ILE A 303 -11.16 12.13 7.27
CA ILE A 303 -11.13 10.87 6.51
C ILE A 303 -12.42 10.06 6.76
N TYR A 304 -12.85 9.91 8.03
CA TYR A 304 -14.11 9.21 8.35
C TYR A 304 -15.33 9.83 7.66
N ASN A 305 -15.37 11.14 7.45
CA ASN A 305 -16.47 11.80 6.74
C ASN A 305 -16.46 11.54 5.22
N GLN A 306 -15.42 10.90 4.68
CA GLN A 306 -15.28 10.58 3.25
C GLN A 306 -15.61 9.11 2.93
N ILE A 307 -15.77 8.28 3.93
CA ILE A 307 -16.08 6.85 3.83
C ILE A 307 -17.46 6.55 4.40
#